data_29d574b6e3afec436358ff216a5abb82
#
_entry.id   29d574b6e3afec436358ff216a5abb82
#
_cell.length_a   1.000
_cell.length_b   1.000
_cell.length_c   1.000
_cell.angle_alpha   90.00
_cell.angle_beta   90.00
_cell.angle_gamma   90.00
#
_symmetry.space_group_name_H-M   'P 1'
#
loop_
_entity.id
_entity.type
_entity.pdbx_description
1 polymer ?
#
loop_
_entity_poly.entity_id
_entity_poly.type
_entity_poly.pdbx_seq_one_letter_code
_entity_poly.pdbx_strand_id
1 'polypeptide(L)'
;MSIEIRNISKQFGTFRALNDVNLNVESGELVALLGPSGCGKTTLLRIIAGLETADAGSILFSGEDTTDVHVRERQVGFVFQHYALFRHMTVFENVAFGLRVKPRKERPSEAQIKSKVTELLKLVQLDWLADRYPPQLSGGQRQRIALARALAVEPKVLLLDEPFGALDAKV
;
A
#
# COMPACT_ATOMS: atom_id res chain seq x y z
N MET A 1 -5.48 14.34 -1.68
CA MET A 1 -4.16 14.69 -1.09
C MET A 1 -3.16 14.65 -2.23
N SER A 2 -2.50 15.78 -2.53
CA SER A 2 -1.42 15.83 -3.53
C SER A 2 -0.12 15.29 -2.92
N ILE A 3 0.77 14.81 -3.78
CA ILE A 3 2.11 14.32 -3.42
C ILE A 3 3.11 15.07 -4.27
N GLU A 4 4.09 15.68 -3.64
CA GLU A 4 5.21 16.33 -4.33
C GLU A 4 6.52 15.68 -3.88
N ILE A 5 7.29 15.22 -4.83
CA ILE A 5 8.58 14.55 -4.66
C ILE A 5 9.63 15.48 -5.24
N ARG A 6 10.59 15.92 -4.41
CA ARG A 6 11.63 16.88 -4.78
C ARG A 6 13.00 16.26 -4.59
N ASN A 7 13.74 16.10 -5.68
CA ASN A 7 15.16 15.74 -5.73
C ASN A 7 15.49 14.45 -4.93
N ILE A 8 14.56 13.48 -4.89
CA ILE A 8 14.76 12.24 -4.15
C ILE A 8 15.89 11.42 -4.76
N SER A 9 16.88 11.13 -3.91
CA SER A 9 18.00 10.26 -4.23
C SER A 9 18.14 9.15 -3.19
N LYS A 10 18.51 7.94 -3.64
CA LYS A 10 18.74 6.77 -2.78
C LYS A 10 19.81 5.87 -3.34
N GLN A 11 20.75 5.48 -2.48
CA GLN A 11 21.84 4.56 -2.80
C GLN A 11 21.87 3.39 -1.82
N PHE A 12 22.11 2.19 -2.31
CA PHE A 12 22.34 0.98 -1.51
C PHE A 12 23.74 0.47 -1.79
N GLY A 13 24.68 0.69 -0.86
CA GLY A 13 26.09 0.41 -1.11
C GLY A 13 26.63 1.15 -2.33
N THR A 14 27.02 0.45 -3.36
CA THR A 14 27.48 1.04 -4.65
C THR A 14 26.35 1.24 -5.67
N PHE A 15 25.16 0.69 -5.42
CA PHE A 15 24.03 0.76 -6.33
C PHE A 15 23.17 2.00 -6.08
N ARG A 16 23.07 2.89 -7.06
CA ARG A 16 22.19 4.05 -7.03
C ARG A 16 20.81 3.65 -7.53
N ALA A 17 19.86 3.52 -6.62
CA ALA A 17 18.48 3.13 -6.92
C ALA A 17 17.63 4.28 -7.44
N LEU A 18 17.84 5.49 -6.89
CA LEU A 18 17.16 6.73 -7.30
C LEU A 18 18.20 7.85 -7.43
N ASN A 19 18.03 8.69 -8.44
CA ASN A 19 18.92 9.81 -8.70
C ASN A 19 18.11 11.05 -9.09
N ASP A 20 17.99 11.99 -8.15
CA ASP A 20 17.34 13.28 -8.37
C ASP A 20 15.92 13.17 -8.96
N VAL A 21 15.11 12.28 -8.39
CA VAL A 21 13.74 12.02 -8.86
C VAL A 21 12.81 13.15 -8.41
N ASN A 22 12.09 13.70 -9.38
CA ASN A 22 11.08 14.72 -9.18
C ASN A 22 9.75 14.23 -9.77
N LEU A 23 8.65 14.36 -9.01
CA LEU A 23 7.31 13.95 -9.44
C LEU A 23 6.27 14.76 -8.68
N ASN A 24 5.24 15.22 -9.39
CA ASN A 24 4.06 15.82 -8.79
C ASN A 24 2.83 14.97 -9.13
N VAL A 25 2.01 14.69 -8.12
CA VAL A 25 0.76 13.93 -8.24
C VAL A 25 -0.36 14.76 -7.63
N GLU A 26 -1.33 15.13 -8.43
CA GLU A 26 -2.46 15.94 -7.97
C GLU A 26 -3.45 15.12 -7.12
N SER A 27 -4.26 15.82 -6.33
CA SER A 27 -5.28 15.17 -5.51
C SER A 27 -6.32 14.47 -6.40
N GLY A 28 -6.54 13.17 -6.17
CA GLY A 28 -7.47 12.35 -6.96
C GLY A 28 -6.89 11.81 -8.26
N GLU A 29 -5.63 12.11 -8.57
CA GLU A 29 -4.97 11.58 -9.75
C GLU A 29 -4.55 10.12 -9.57
N LEU A 30 -4.63 9.35 -10.66
CA LEU A 30 -4.08 7.99 -10.77
C LEU A 30 -2.81 8.04 -11.63
N VAL A 31 -1.67 7.76 -11.01
CA VAL A 31 -0.37 7.78 -11.68
C VAL A 31 0.22 6.37 -11.76
N ALA A 32 0.68 5.98 -12.94
CA ALA A 32 1.40 4.72 -13.16
C ALA A 32 2.89 4.96 -13.35
N LEU A 33 3.72 4.32 -12.52
CA LEU A 33 5.17 4.30 -12.66
C LEU A 33 5.58 3.16 -13.61
N LEU A 34 6.03 3.52 -14.80
CA LEU A 34 6.46 2.56 -15.81
C LEU A 34 7.99 2.49 -15.89
N GLY A 35 8.51 1.31 -16.18
CA GLY A 35 9.94 1.10 -16.35
C GLY A 35 10.36 -0.35 -16.10
N PRO A 36 11.58 -0.74 -16.48
CA PRO A 36 12.09 -2.10 -16.33
C PRO A 36 12.18 -2.51 -14.84
N SER A 37 12.30 -3.81 -14.59
CA SER A 37 12.58 -4.31 -13.24
C SER A 37 13.92 -3.74 -12.74
N GLY A 38 13.96 -3.35 -11.46
CA GLY A 38 15.16 -2.79 -10.83
C GLY A 38 15.42 -1.30 -11.11
N CYS A 39 14.54 -0.58 -11.81
CA CYS A 39 14.71 0.87 -12.05
C CYS A 39 14.30 1.79 -10.89
N GLY A 40 14.05 1.24 -9.69
CA GLY A 40 13.81 2.03 -8.50
C GLY A 40 12.34 2.28 -8.13
N LYS A 41 11.34 1.80 -8.90
CA LYS A 41 9.91 2.02 -8.64
C LYS A 41 9.50 1.63 -7.21
N THR A 42 9.81 0.40 -6.81
CA THR A 42 9.54 -0.11 -5.46
C THR A 42 10.22 0.73 -4.38
N THR A 43 11.47 1.16 -4.63
CA THR A 43 12.22 2.02 -3.71
C THR A 43 11.53 3.37 -3.54
N LEU A 44 11.11 4.00 -4.63
CA LEU A 44 10.37 5.25 -4.59
C LEU A 44 9.06 5.12 -3.83
N LEU A 45 8.25 4.08 -4.15
CA LEU A 45 6.99 3.82 -3.44
C LEU A 45 7.20 3.61 -1.93
N ARG A 46 8.26 2.89 -1.54
CA ARG A 46 8.61 2.68 -0.12
C ARG A 46 9.02 3.97 0.58
N ILE A 47 9.76 4.85 -0.11
CA ILE A 47 10.13 6.16 0.44
C ILE A 47 8.89 7.04 0.61
N ILE A 48 7.97 7.07 -0.37
CA ILE A 48 6.69 7.79 -0.25
C ILE A 48 5.90 7.27 0.95
N ALA A 49 5.86 5.94 1.15
CA ALA A 49 5.16 5.33 2.27
C ALA A 49 5.83 5.55 3.64
N GLY A 50 7.09 6.01 3.68
CA GLY A 50 7.89 6.08 4.91
C GLY A 50 8.40 4.73 5.41
N LEU A 51 8.46 3.73 4.52
CA LEU A 51 9.02 2.39 4.78
C LEU A 51 10.52 2.32 4.47
N GLU A 52 11.04 3.32 3.78
CA GLU A 52 12.46 3.50 3.45
C GLU A 52 12.79 4.99 3.55
N THR A 53 14.02 5.32 3.92
CA THR A 53 14.49 6.72 4.03
C THR A 53 15.25 7.11 2.78
N ALA A 54 14.98 8.28 2.23
CA ALA A 54 15.80 8.87 1.17
C ALA A 54 17.14 9.34 1.73
N ASP A 55 18.17 9.34 0.88
CA ASP A 55 19.48 9.91 1.26
C ASP A 55 19.53 11.43 1.02
N ALA A 56 18.68 11.92 0.10
CA ALA A 56 18.51 13.36 -0.18
C ALA A 56 17.12 13.62 -0.77
N GLY A 57 16.68 14.86 -0.72
CA GLY A 57 15.40 15.32 -1.23
C GLY A 57 14.31 15.34 -0.18
N SER A 58 13.09 15.68 -0.57
CA SER A 58 11.94 15.78 0.33
C SER A 58 10.65 15.28 -0.32
N ILE A 59 9.70 14.86 0.53
CA ILE A 59 8.35 14.45 0.14
C ILE A 59 7.35 15.33 0.87
N LEU A 60 6.50 15.98 0.10
CA LEU A 60 5.42 16.81 0.65
C LEU A 60 4.07 16.16 0.36
N PHE A 61 3.21 16.12 1.36
CA PHE A 61 1.80 15.76 1.23
C PHE A 61 0.94 17.02 1.45
N SER A 62 0.17 17.40 0.41
CA SER A 62 -0.65 18.63 0.43
C SER A 62 0.16 19.88 0.85
N GLY A 63 1.43 19.97 0.42
CA GLY A 63 2.34 21.07 0.73
C GLY A 63 3.08 20.98 2.06
N GLU A 64 2.75 20.00 2.92
CA GLU A 64 3.45 19.77 4.19
C GLU A 64 4.58 18.76 4.00
N ASP A 65 5.79 19.08 4.47
CA ASP A 65 6.93 18.19 4.43
C ASP A 65 6.71 16.97 5.36
N THR A 66 6.73 15.80 4.78
CA THR A 66 6.52 14.53 5.48
C THR A 66 7.74 13.62 5.44
N THR A 67 8.90 14.15 5.03
CA THR A 67 10.13 13.36 4.83
C THR A 67 10.50 12.56 6.08
N ASP A 68 10.43 13.17 7.25
CA ASP A 68 10.75 12.54 8.54
C ASP A 68 9.51 12.07 9.33
N VAL A 69 8.30 12.21 8.77
CA VAL A 69 7.07 11.77 9.42
C VAL A 69 6.99 10.26 9.45
N HIS A 70 6.69 9.69 10.63
CA HIS A 70 6.60 8.26 10.81
C HIS A 70 5.50 7.64 9.93
N VAL A 71 5.75 6.43 9.40
CA VAL A 71 4.84 5.70 8.49
C VAL A 71 3.38 5.66 8.96
N ARG A 72 3.13 5.52 10.27
CA ARG A 72 1.77 5.47 10.85
C ARG A 72 1.00 6.77 10.70
N GLU A 73 1.67 7.90 10.60
CA GLU A 73 1.08 9.25 10.53
C GLU A 73 0.85 9.69 9.07
N ARG A 74 1.51 9.06 8.10
CA ARG A 74 1.39 9.40 6.67
C ARG A 74 0.03 9.06 6.06
N GLN A 75 -0.77 8.24 6.72
CA GLN A 75 -2.10 7.80 6.25
C GLN A 75 -2.07 7.19 4.83
N VAL A 76 -1.05 6.40 4.56
CA VAL A 76 -0.81 5.73 3.29
C VAL A 76 -1.21 4.25 3.39
N GLY A 77 -1.98 3.77 2.42
CA GLY A 77 -2.21 2.35 2.20
C GLY A 77 -1.15 1.81 1.24
N PHE A 78 -0.57 0.65 1.55
CA PHE A 78 0.45 0.02 0.71
C PHE A 78 0.08 -1.42 0.36
N VAL A 79 0.11 -1.75 -0.93
CA VAL A 79 -0.03 -3.11 -1.44
C VAL A 79 1.32 -3.55 -2.00
N PHE A 80 1.94 -4.53 -1.34
CA PHE A 80 3.25 -5.06 -1.74
C PHE A 80 3.14 -6.01 -2.93
N GLN A 81 4.18 -6.12 -3.72
CA GLN A 81 4.29 -7.01 -4.88
C GLN A 81 3.92 -8.47 -4.55
N HIS A 82 4.28 -8.97 -3.38
CA HIS A 82 3.94 -10.33 -2.91
C HIS A 82 2.76 -10.35 -1.95
N TYR A 83 1.93 -9.30 -1.94
CA TYR A 83 0.68 -9.11 -1.17
C TYR A 83 0.86 -9.08 0.34
N ALA A 84 1.90 -9.69 0.92
CA ALA A 84 2.26 -9.72 2.34
C ALA A 84 1.06 -10.01 3.27
N LEU A 85 0.19 -10.97 2.91
CA LEU A 85 -0.91 -11.41 3.76
C LEU A 85 -0.39 -12.23 4.94
N PHE A 86 -1.01 -12.05 6.11
CA PHE A 86 -0.71 -12.82 7.31
C PHE A 86 -1.24 -14.25 7.15
N ARG A 87 -0.34 -15.22 6.97
CA ARG A 87 -0.68 -16.61 6.62
C ARG A 87 -1.49 -17.34 7.70
N HIS A 88 -1.34 -16.92 8.96
CA HIS A 88 -2.01 -17.50 10.14
C HIS A 88 -3.37 -16.86 10.44
N MET A 89 -3.77 -15.86 9.66
CA MET A 89 -5.05 -15.17 9.77
C MET A 89 -5.95 -15.51 8.61
N THR A 90 -7.25 -15.59 8.84
CA THR A 90 -8.25 -15.72 7.79
C THR A 90 -8.27 -14.49 6.87
N VAL A 91 -8.97 -14.58 5.76
CA VAL A 91 -9.22 -13.44 4.86
C VAL A 91 -9.89 -12.30 5.61
N PHE A 92 -10.94 -12.61 6.39
CA PHE A 92 -11.62 -11.62 7.22
C PHE A 92 -10.66 -10.92 8.19
N GLU A 93 -9.86 -11.68 8.91
CA GLU A 93 -8.90 -11.16 9.89
C GLU A 93 -7.80 -10.32 9.24
N ASN A 94 -7.31 -10.71 8.06
CA ASN A 94 -6.37 -9.90 7.30
C ASN A 94 -6.93 -8.52 6.97
N VAL A 95 -8.17 -8.43 6.50
CA VAL A 95 -8.80 -7.14 6.16
C VAL A 95 -9.13 -6.35 7.43
N ALA A 96 -9.59 -7.01 8.50
CA ALA A 96 -9.92 -6.39 9.78
C ALA A 96 -8.69 -5.86 10.54
N PHE A 97 -7.50 -6.40 10.26
CA PHE A 97 -6.30 -6.17 11.07
C PHE A 97 -6.00 -4.70 11.31
N GLY A 98 -5.95 -3.89 10.25
CA GLY A 98 -5.64 -2.46 10.34
C GLY A 98 -6.64 -1.68 11.21
N LEU A 99 -7.91 -2.09 11.22
CA LEU A 99 -8.95 -1.49 12.06
C LEU A 99 -8.79 -1.87 13.53
N ARG A 100 -8.41 -3.14 13.81
CA ARG A 100 -8.24 -3.66 15.17
C ARG A 100 -7.01 -3.14 15.89
N VAL A 101 -5.94 -2.78 15.15
CA VAL A 101 -4.70 -2.24 15.76
C VAL A 101 -4.75 -0.72 15.97
N LYS A 102 -5.81 -0.04 15.56
CA LYS A 102 -6.00 1.39 15.89
C LYS A 102 -6.00 1.62 17.40
N PRO A 103 -5.53 2.79 17.86
CA PRO A 103 -5.64 3.19 19.26
C PRO A 103 -7.08 3.01 19.78
N ARG A 104 -7.25 2.61 21.04
CA ARG A 104 -8.56 2.25 21.61
C ARG A 104 -9.64 3.33 21.40
N LYS A 105 -9.24 4.61 21.40
CA LYS A 105 -10.15 5.75 21.19
C LYS A 105 -10.66 5.87 19.75
N GLU A 106 -9.89 5.36 18.77
CA GLU A 106 -10.18 5.47 17.33
C GLU A 106 -10.65 4.15 16.73
N ARG A 107 -10.61 3.06 17.54
CA ARG A 107 -10.97 1.72 17.07
C ARG A 107 -12.48 1.60 16.94
N PRO A 108 -12.98 1.23 15.73
CA PRO A 108 -14.41 0.93 15.57
C PRO A 108 -14.82 -0.27 16.43
N SER A 109 -16.12 -0.35 16.75
CA SER A 109 -16.68 -1.55 17.39
C SER A 109 -16.54 -2.78 16.48
N GLU A 110 -16.57 -3.98 17.08
CA GLU A 110 -16.50 -5.23 16.27
C GLU A 110 -17.67 -5.35 15.27
N ALA A 111 -18.84 -4.80 15.59
CA ALA A 111 -19.96 -4.75 14.65
C ALA A 111 -19.66 -3.86 13.43
N GLN A 112 -19.05 -2.70 13.65
CA GLN A 112 -18.63 -1.78 12.58
C GLN A 112 -17.50 -2.39 11.76
N ILE A 113 -16.53 -3.05 12.40
CA ILE A 113 -15.45 -3.77 11.72
C ILE A 113 -16.03 -4.85 10.82
N LYS A 114 -16.96 -5.67 11.35
CA LYS A 114 -17.62 -6.74 10.59
C LYS A 114 -18.35 -6.18 9.35
N SER A 115 -19.10 -5.10 9.53
CA SER A 115 -19.82 -4.44 8.44
C SER A 115 -18.86 -3.95 7.35
N LYS A 116 -17.83 -3.20 7.73
CA LYS A 116 -16.83 -2.65 6.81
C LYS A 116 -16.06 -3.72 6.04
N VAL A 117 -15.61 -4.76 6.75
CA VAL A 117 -14.88 -5.87 6.12
C VAL A 117 -15.77 -6.61 5.13
N THR A 118 -17.05 -6.90 5.50
CA THR A 118 -17.98 -7.56 4.60
C THR A 118 -18.25 -6.74 3.34
N GLU A 119 -18.42 -5.42 3.48
CA GLU A 119 -18.58 -4.50 2.35
C GLU A 119 -17.36 -4.53 1.41
N LEU A 120 -16.14 -4.45 1.95
CA LEU A 120 -14.90 -4.49 1.17
C LEU A 120 -14.71 -5.84 0.48
N LEU A 121 -15.01 -6.95 1.16
CA LEU A 121 -14.93 -8.28 0.55
C LEU A 121 -15.94 -8.44 -0.60
N LYS A 122 -17.14 -7.90 -0.47
CA LYS A 122 -18.13 -7.83 -1.57
C LYS A 122 -17.65 -6.97 -2.72
N LEU A 123 -17.04 -5.80 -2.43
CA LEU A 123 -16.47 -4.90 -3.45
C LEU A 123 -15.44 -5.62 -4.32
N VAL A 124 -14.59 -6.45 -3.71
CA VAL A 124 -13.59 -7.26 -4.44
C VAL A 124 -14.13 -8.62 -4.91
N GLN A 125 -15.42 -8.92 -4.69
CA GLN A 125 -16.12 -10.16 -5.08
C GLN A 125 -15.52 -11.43 -4.44
N LEU A 126 -15.11 -11.36 -3.18
CA LEU A 126 -14.47 -12.46 -2.45
C LEU A 126 -15.08 -12.67 -1.04
N ASP A 127 -16.31 -12.23 -0.79
CA ASP A 127 -17.00 -12.36 0.49
C ASP A 127 -17.21 -13.82 0.92
N TRP A 128 -17.38 -14.72 -0.04
CA TRP A 128 -17.47 -16.16 0.19
C TRP A 128 -16.16 -16.83 0.65
N LEU A 129 -15.03 -16.11 0.62
CA LEU A 129 -13.72 -16.59 1.09
C LEU A 129 -13.35 -16.07 2.48
N ALA A 130 -14.25 -15.40 3.19
CA ALA A 130 -13.96 -14.70 4.46
C ALA A 130 -13.24 -15.59 5.49
N ASP A 131 -13.61 -16.87 5.59
CA ASP A 131 -13.06 -17.84 6.54
C ASP A 131 -11.87 -18.65 6.01
N ARG A 132 -11.43 -18.40 4.76
CA ARG A 132 -10.27 -19.06 4.18
C ARG A 132 -8.97 -18.40 4.62
N TYR A 133 -7.88 -19.18 4.53
CA TYR A 133 -6.52 -18.71 4.80
C TYR A 133 -5.76 -18.40 3.50
N PRO A 134 -4.79 -17.47 3.52
CA PRO A 134 -4.03 -17.07 2.33
C PRO A 134 -3.40 -18.21 1.51
N PRO A 135 -2.91 -19.32 2.10
CA PRO A 135 -2.41 -20.45 1.31
C PRO A 135 -3.46 -21.15 0.45
N GLN A 136 -4.74 -20.99 0.77
CA GLN A 136 -5.87 -21.60 0.04
C GLN A 136 -6.36 -20.73 -1.14
N LEU A 137 -5.72 -19.57 -1.37
CA LEU A 137 -6.13 -18.58 -2.37
C LEU A 137 -5.23 -18.61 -3.60
N SER A 138 -5.81 -18.30 -4.77
CA SER A 138 -5.03 -18.00 -5.98
C SER A 138 -4.25 -16.68 -5.84
N GLY A 139 -3.27 -16.44 -6.74
CA GLY A 139 -2.52 -15.18 -6.77
C GLY A 139 -3.43 -13.95 -6.89
N GLY A 140 -4.37 -13.97 -7.85
CA GLY A 140 -5.32 -12.87 -8.04
C GLY A 140 -6.29 -12.67 -6.86
N GLN A 141 -6.68 -13.75 -6.16
CA GLN A 141 -7.48 -13.64 -4.93
C GLN A 141 -6.66 -12.98 -3.82
N ARG A 142 -5.41 -13.42 -3.59
CA ARG A 142 -4.50 -12.78 -2.61
C ARG A 142 -4.30 -11.29 -2.89
N GLN A 143 -4.13 -10.92 -4.15
CA GLN A 143 -4.00 -9.53 -4.56
C GLN A 143 -5.22 -8.69 -4.19
N ARG A 144 -6.42 -9.17 -4.53
CA ARG A 144 -7.68 -8.47 -4.22
C ARG A 144 -7.92 -8.35 -2.71
N ILE A 145 -7.55 -9.38 -1.92
CA ILE A 145 -7.62 -9.30 -0.46
C ILE A 145 -6.60 -8.29 0.10
N ALA A 146 -5.38 -8.22 -0.44
CA ALA A 146 -4.40 -7.22 -0.03
C ALA A 146 -4.88 -5.79 -0.33
N LEU A 147 -5.56 -5.60 -1.46
CA LEU A 147 -6.20 -4.32 -1.80
C LEU A 147 -7.32 -3.98 -0.80
N ALA A 148 -8.23 -4.92 -0.52
CA ALA A 148 -9.30 -4.73 0.48
C ALA A 148 -8.73 -4.38 1.86
N ARG A 149 -7.64 -5.05 2.30
CA ARG A 149 -6.92 -4.75 3.54
C ARG A 149 -6.37 -3.32 3.56
N ALA A 150 -5.75 -2.88 2.46
CA ALA A 150 -5.21 -1.53 2.38
C ALA A 150 -6.31 -0.46 2.40
N LEU A 151 -7.45 -0.72 1.77
CA LEU A 151 -8.60 0.18 1.74
C LEU A 151 -9.35 0.24 3.08
N ALA A 152 -9.27 -0.81 3.91
CA ALA A 152 -10.01 -0.89 5.18
C ALA A 152 -9.71 0.27 6.13
N VAL A 153 -8.48 0.75 6.13
CA VAL A 153 -8.03 1.86 7.00
C VAL A 153 -8.33 3.24 6.43
N GLU A 154 -8.98 3.31 5.27
CA GLU A 154 -9.36 4.55 4.57
C GLU A 154 -8.16 5.49 4.34
N PRO A 155 -7.14 5.00 3.62
CA PRO A 155 -5.94 5.79 3.38
C PRO A 155 -6.23 7.00 2.49
N LYS A 156 -5.49 8.09 2.68
CA LYS A 156 -5.55 9.28 1.81
C LYS A 156 -4.76 9.07 0.50
N VAL A 157 -3.78 8.17 0.53
CA VAL A 157 -2.97 7.75 -0.62
C VAL A 157 -2.90 6.23 -0.64
N LEU A 158 -3.10 5.64 -1.81
CA LEU A 158 -2.92 4.21 -2.03
C LEU A 158 -1.73 3.98 -2.96
N LEU A 159 -0.75 3.24 -2.49
CA LEU A 159 0.45 2.86 -3.23
C LEU A 159 0.38 1.37 -3.59
N LEU A 160 0.56 1.06 -4.86
CA LEU A 160 0.50 -0.30 -5.40
C LEU A 160 1.85 -0.65 -6.03
N ASP A 161 2.55 -1.63 -5.47
CA ASP A 161 3.84 -2.10 -5.98
C ASP A 161 3.61 -3.31 -6.90
N GLU A 162 3.80 -3.10 -8.21
CA GLU A 162 3.57 -4.09 -9.29
C GLU A 162 2.19 -4.77 -9.23
N PRO A 163 1.08 -4.00 -9.25
CA PRO A 163 -0.26 -4.54 -9.03
C PRO A 163 -0.73 -5.53 -10.10
N PHE A 164 -0.05 -5.61 -11.24
CA PHE A 164 -0.40 -6.49 -12.36
C PHE A 164 0.58 -7.66 -12.55
N GLY A 165 1.55 -7.83 -11.65
CA GLY A 165 2.57 -8.88 -11.75
C GLY A 165 2.03 -10.32 -11.68
N ALA A 166 0.77 -10.51 -11.24
CA ALA A 166 0.11 -11.82 -11.26
C ALA A 166 -0.71 -12.09 -12.53
N LEU A 167 -0.83 -11.10 -13.41
CA LEU A 167 -1.38 -11.30 -14.75
C LEU A 167 -0.23 -11.91 -15.58
N ASP A 168 -0.20 -13.23 -15.65
CA ASP A 168 0.72 -13.97 -16.52
C ASP A 168 0.76 -13.31 -17.91
N ALA A 169 1.93 -12.81 -18.28
CA ALA A 169 2.25 -12.47 -19.65
C ALA A 169 2.36 -13.78 -20.46
N LYS A 170 1.23 -14.47 -20.63
CA LYS A 170 1.02 -15.45 -21.67
C LYS A 170 0.21 -14.77 -22.76
N VAL A 171 0.92 -14.07 -23.59
CA VAL A 171 0.52 -13.77 -24.98
C VAL A 171 1.59 -14.31 -25.87
#